data_6cb34ee516f60dce28fa69b510e9b6c6
#
_entry.id   6cb34ee516f60dce28fa69b510e9b6c6
#
_cell.length_a   1.000
_cell.length_b   1.000
_cell.length_c   1.000
_cell.angle_alpha   90.00
_cell.angle_beta   90.00
_cell.angle_gamma   90.00
#
_symmetry.space_group_name_H-M   'P 1'
#
loop_
_entity.id
_entity.type
_entity.pdbx_description
1 polymer ?
#
loop_
_entity_poly.entity_id
_entity_poly.type
_entity_poly.pdbx_seq_one_letter_code
_entity_poly.pdbx_strand_id
1 'polypeptide(L)'
;MKPKSIKVVLSDYLKGTNFKQINATINISTAWKNIVGKTIAKNTEIQNFKNGKVTVKTVNPIWRNELIFQKEDLLNRLKKEEPELNIKEIEFR
;
A
#
# COMPACT_ATOMS: atom_id res chain seq x y z
N MET A 1 -7.90 32.75 -9.88
CA MET A 1 -8.27 31.53 -10.51
C MET A 1 -8.35 30.39 -9.53
N LYS A 2 -9.32 29.64 -9.70
CA LYS A 2 -9.43 28.52 -8.85
C LYS A 2 -8.59 27.38 -9.38
N PRO A 3 -7.60 26.97 -8.67
CA PRO A 3 -6.77 25.90 -9.17
C PRO A 3 -7.57 24.60 -9.17
N LYS A 4 -7.36 23.83 -10.17
CA LYS A 4 -7.86 22.50 -10.15
C LYS A 4 -7.16 21.77 -9.05
N SER A 5 -7.83 20.88 -8.42
CA SER A 5 -7.19 20.11 -7.39
C SER A 5 -6.07 19.29 -8.03
N ILE A 6 -5.06 19.04 -7.25
CA ILE A 6 -3.96 18.21 -7.70
C ILE A 6 -4.47 16.85 -8.15
N LYS A 7 -5.51 16.39 -7.49
CA LYS A 7 -6.13 15.12 -7.83
C LYS A 7 -6.63 15.09 -9.27
N VAL A 8 -7.26 16.18 -9.72
CA VAL A 8 -7.76 16.25 -11.09
C VAL A 8 -6.61 16.29 -12.09
N VAL A 9 -5.58 17.06 -11.78
CA VAL A 9 -4.41 17.14 -12.66
C VAL A 9 -3.72 15.80 -12.78
N LEU A 10 -3.54 15.10 -11.66
CA LEU A 10 -2.93 13.78 -11.67
C LEU A 10 -3.79 12.79 -12.43
N SER A 11 -5.10 12.90 -12.28
CA SER A 11 -6.00 12.02 -12.96
C SER A 11 -5.86 12.13 -14.48
N ASP A 12 -5.75 13.37 -14.99
CA ASP A 12 -5.54 13.58 -16.41
C ASP A 12 -4.20 13.04 -16.87
N TYR A 13 -3.17 13.29 -16.07
CA TYR A 13 -1.83 12.84 -16.40
C TYR A 13 -1.74 11.32 -16.45
N LEU A 14 -2.44 10.66 -15.53
CA LEU A 14 -2.39 9.21 -15.42
C LEU A 14 -3.44 8.49 -16.23
N LYS A 15 -4.16 9.23 -17.03
CA LYS A 15 -5.28 8.69 -17.78
C LYS A 15 -4.95 7.49 -18.63
N GLY A 16 -3.80 7.47 -19.23
CA GLY A 16 -3.36 6.35 -20.04
C GLY A 16 -2.64 5.26 -19.26
N THR A 17 -2.56 5.39 -17.96
CA THR A 17 -1.85 4.44 -17.13
C THR A 17 -2.83 3.81 -16.16
N ASN A 18 -2.32 3.18 -15.12
CA ASN A 18 -3.15 2.46 -14.17
C ASN A 18 -3.65 3.34 -13.03
N PHE A 19 -4.56 4.24 -13.36
CA PHE A 19 -5.13 5.10 -12.35
C PHE A 19 -5.77 4.30 -11.21
N LYS A 20 -6.48 3.24 -11.55
CA LYS A 20 -7.10 2.38 -10.54
C LYS A 20 -6.06 1.74 -9.63
N GLN A 21 -4.96 1.32 -10.22
CA GLN A 21 -3.89 0.69 -9.44
C GLN A 21 -3.23 1.68 -8.50
N ILE A 22 -3.02 2.90 -8.95
CA ILE A 22 -2.42 3.93 -8.11
C ILE A 22 -3.35 4.29 -6.96
N ASN A 23 -4.63 4.38 -7.25
CA ASN A 23 -5.62 4.67 -6.23
C ASN A 23 -5.70 3.54 -5.20
N ALA A 24 -5.61 2.30 -5.66
CA ALA A 24 -5.57 1.15 -4.77
C ALA A 24 -4.34 1.19 -3.87
N THR A 25 -3.20 1.59 -4.42
CA THR A 25 -1.97 1.71 -3.65
C THR A 25 -2.12 2.73 -2.53
N ILE A 26 -2.78 3.85 -2.81
CA ILE A 26 -3.03 4.86 -1.80
C ILE A 26 -3.93 4.32 -0.69
N ASN A 27 -4.97 3.60 -1.08
CA ASN A 27 -5.89 3.01 -0.11
C ASN A 27 -5.18 1.97 0.76
N ILE A 28 -4.31 1.18 0.16
CA ILE A 28 -3.53 0.19 0.90
C ILE A 28 -2.58 0.87 1.86
N SER A 29 -1.97 1.99 1.46
CA SER A 29 -1.08 2.73 2.35
C SER A 29 -1.80 3.20 3.60
N THR A 30 -3.03 3.69 3.44
CA THR A 30 -3.83 4.13 4.57
C THR A 30 -4.22 2.95 5.46
N ALA A 31 -4.67 1.86 4.85
CA ALA A 31 -5.05 0.67 5.60
C ALA A 31 -3.85 0.10 6.34
N TRP A 32 -2.69 0.10 5.70
CA TRP A 32 -1.47 -0.41 6.31
C TRP A 32 -1.15 0.33 7.62
N LYS A 33 -1.23 1.64 7.59
CA LYS A 33 -0.98 2.43 8.80
C LYS A 33 -1.94 2.07 9.90
N ASN A 34 -3.19 1.80 9.54
CA ASN A 34 -4.20 1.45 10.53
C ASN A 34 -3.96 0.10 11.19
N ILE A 35 -3.46 -0.87 10.42
CA ILE A 35 -3.29 -2.21 10.97
C ILE A 35 -1.96 -2.42 11.67
N VAL A 36 -0.90 -1.71 11.28
CA VAL A 36 0.43 -1.93 11.88
C VAL A 36 0.78 -0.92 12.96
N GLY A 37 0.13 0.23 12.98
CA GLY A 37 0.44 1.27 13.95
C GLY A 37 1.59 2.15 13.52
N LYS A 38 1.83 3.19 14.31
CA LYS A 38 2.78 4.23 13.96
C LYS A 38 4.22 3.76 13.78
N THR A 39 4.69 2.92 14.67
CA THR A 39 6.09 2.51 14.63
C THR A 39 6.43 1.74 13.38
N ILE A 40 5.62 0.76 13.05
CA ILE A 40 5.86 -0.03 11.85
C ILE A 40 5.59 0.80 10.60
N ALA A 41 4.55 1.61 10.61
CA ALA A 41 4.24 2.45 9.45
C ALA A 41 5.37 3.41 9.14
N LYS A 42 6.04 3.90 10.18
CA LYS A 42 7.14 4.82 10.04
C LYS A 42 8.39 4.18 9.43
N ASN A 43 8.52 2.88 9.59
CA ASN A 43 9.69 2.14 9.12
C ASN A 43 9.40 1.32 7.87
N THR A 44 8.25 1.55 7.25
CA THR A 44 7.86 0.84 6.04
C THR A 44 7.19 1.79 5.08
N GLU A 45 7.13 1.38 3.82
CA GLU A 45 6.50 2.18 2.80
C GLU A 45 5.86 1.25 1.78
N ILE A 46 4.60 1.49 1.46
CA ILE A 46 3.93 0.73 0.41
C ILE A 46 4.46 1.21 -0.93
N GLN A 47 5.14 0.36 -1.65
CA GLN A 47 5.71 0.75 -2.94
C GLN A 47 4.72 0.63 -4.08
N ASN A 48 4.03 -0.51 -4.15
CA ASN A 48 3.00 -0.65 -5.16
C ASN A 48 2.09 -1.84 -4.83
N PHE A 49 1.05 -1.94 -5.62
CA PHE A 49 0.11 -3.05 -5.54
C PHE A 49 -0.16 -3.48 -6.98
N LYS A 50 0.17 -4.70 -7.31
CA LYS A 50 0.02 -5.19 -8.66
C LYS A 50 -0.31 -6.67 -8.65
N ASN A 51 -1.36 -7.03 -9.39
CA ASN A 51 -1.78 -8.43 -9.51
C ASN A 51 -2.04 -9.10 -8.17
N GLY A 52 -2.60 -8.33 -7.23
CA GLY A 52 -2.90 -8.85 -5.91
C GLY A 52 -1.73 -8.87 -4.96
N LYS A 53 -0.56 -8.44 -5.38
CA LYS A 53 0.63 -8.44 -4.54
C LYS A 53 0.96 -7.02 -4.09
N VAL A 54 1.07 -6.84 -2.79
CA VAL A 54 1.47 -5.58 -2.17
C VAL A 54 2.97 -5.65 -1.89
N THR A 55 3.71 -4.70 -2.43
CA THR A 55 5.14 -4.61 -2.16
C THR A 55 5.40 -3.55 -1.12
N VAL A 56 6.01 -3.96 -0.02
CA VAL A 56 6.32 -3.10 1.12
C VAL A 56 7.81 -2.97 1.25
N LYS A 57 8.31 -1.74 1.19
CA LYS A 57 9.72 -1.48 1.40
C LYS A 57 9.97 -1.23 2.88
N THR A 58 11.00 -1.85 3.42
CA THR A 58 11.40 -1.65 4.81
C THR A 58 12.68 -0.84 4.87
N VAL A 59 12.89 -0.12 5.98
CA VAL A 59 14.07 0.73 6.10
C VAL A 59 15.36 -0.06 6.31
N ASN A 60 15.27 -1.27 6.83
CA ASN A 60 16.46 -2.10 7.00
C ASN A 60 16.08 -3.57 7.11
N PRO A 61 17.08 -4.49 7.01
CA PRO A 61 16.79 -5.94 7.04
C PRO A 61 16.20 -6.44 8.35
N ILE A 62 16.47 -5.75 9.46
CA ILE A 62 15.93 -6.17 10.75
C ILE A 62 14.43 -6.06 10.75
N TRP A 63 13.90 -4.92 10.27
CA TRP A 63 12.45 -4.74 10.15
C TRP A 63 11.86 -5.72 9.15
N ARG A 64 12.58 -5.95 8.05
CA ARG A 64 12.11 -6.87 7.04
C ARG A 64 11.91 -8.27 7.60
N ASN A 65 12.90 -8.75 8.34
CA ASN A 65 12.81 -10.09 8.93
C ASN A 65 11.70 -10.18 9.94
N GLU A 66 11.56 -9.16 10.75
CA GLU A 66 10.51 -9.11 11.77
C GLU A 66 9.13 -9.19 11.14
N LEU A 67 8.92 -8.44 10.07
CA LEU A 67 7.61 -8.40 9.41
C LEU A 67 7.32 -9.65 8.63
N ILE A 68 8.34 -10.32 8.11
CA ILE A 68 8.14 -11.58 7.42
C ILE A 68 7.52 -12.62 8.35
N PHE A 69 7.91 -12.62 9.62
CA PHE A 69 7.31 -13.53 10.60
C PHE A 69 5.82 -13.26 10.81
N GLN A 70 5.41 -12.03 10.62
CA GLN A 70 4.02 -11.64 10.81
C GLN A 70 3.24 -11.55 9.50
N LYS A 71 3.86 -11.95 8.43
CA LYS A 71 3.34 -11.75 7.08
C LYS A 71 1.90 -12.25 6.91
N GLU A 72 1.64 -13.45 7.36
CA GLU A 72 0.33 -14.06 7.18
C GLU A 72 -0.75 -13.31 7.95
N ASP A 73 -0.44 -12.94 9.18
CA ASP A 73 -1.38 -12.19 10.00
C ASP A 73 -1.65 -10.82 9.39
N LEU A 74 -0.59 -10.14 8.95
CA LEU A 74 -0.72 -8.83 8.35
C LEU A 74 -1.51 -8.91 7.05
N LEU A 75 -1.27 -9.95 6.27
CA LEU A 75 -2.01 -10.14 5.03
C LEU A 75 -3.50 -10.31 5.30
N ASN A 76 -3.84 -11.11 6.29
CA ASN A 76 -5.23 -11.32 6.65
C ASN A 76 -5.91 -10.05 7.12
N ARG A 77 -5.20 -9.25 7.91
CA ARG A 77 -5.74 -7.98 8.36
C ARG A 77 -5.95 -7.01 7.21
N LEU A 78 -4.99 -6.98 6.29
CA LEU A 78 -5.10 -6.10 5.14
C LEU A 78 -6.26 -6.50 4.25
N LYS A 79 -6.47 -7.79 4.08
CA LYS A 79 -7.62 -8.28 3.31
C LYS A 79 -8.94 -7.85 3.92
N LYS A 80 -9.00 -7.82 5.24
CA LYS A 80 -10.21 -7.38 5.93
C LYS A 80 -10.46 -5.90 5.78
N GLU A 81 -9.38 -5.11 5.78
CA GLU A 81 -9.50 -3.66 5.63
C GLU A 81 -9.90 -3.28 4.22
N GLU A 82 -9.41 -4.00 3.22
CA GLU A 82 -9.67 -3.67 1.81
C GLU A 82 -10.10 -4.91 1.06
N PRO A 83 -11.28 -5.45 1.38
CA PRO A 83 -11.73 -6.70 0.74
C PRO A 83 -11.97 -6.60 -0.76
N GLU A 84 -12.24 -5.40 -1.25
CA GLU A 84 -12.52 -5.22 -2.67
C GLU A 84 -11.29 -5.27 -3.55
N LEU A 85 -10.11 -5.17 -2.96
CA LEU A 85 -8.88 -5.12 -3.73
C LEU A 85 -8.30 -6.49 -4.08
N ASN A 86 -8.87 -7.55 -3.54
CA ASN A 86 -8.41 -8.92 -3.83
C ASN A 86 -6.91 -9.08 -3.56
N ILE A 87 -6.47 -8.63 -2.39
CA ILE A 87 -5.08 -8.76 -2.01
C ILE A 87 -4.75 -10.21 -1.78
N LYS A 88 -3.70 -10.70 -2.42
CA LYS A 88 -3.31 -12.11 -2.34
C LYS A 88 -2.01 -12.33 -1.62
N GLU A 89 -1.13 -11.36 -1.65
CA GLU A 89 0.23 -11.56 -1.13
C GLU A 89 0.85 -10.23 -0.71
N ILE A 90 1.75 -10.29 0.27
CA ILE A 90 2.59 -9.16 0.64
C ILE A 90 4.03 -9.57 0.44
N GLU A 91 4.82 -8.71 -0.17
CA GLU A 91 6.25 -8.91 -0.31
C GLU A 91 6.96 -7.81 0.44
N PHE A 92 7.90 -8.17 1.32
CA PHE A 92 8.71 -7.20 2.04
C PHE A 92 10.10 -7.10 1.41
N ARG A 93 10.53 -5.87 1.15
CA ARG A 93 11.84 -5.60 0.56
C ARG A 93 12.71 -4.76 1.45
#